data_ee3d153f1efcae3c493c5e7494cbda12
#
_entry.id   ee3d153f1efcae3c493c5e7494cbda12
#
_cell.length_a   1.000
_cell.length_b   1.000
_cell.length_c   1.000
_cell.angle_alpha   90.00
_cell.angle_beta   90.00
_cell.angle_gamma   90.00
#
_symmetry.space_group_name_H-M   'P 1'
#
loop_
_entity.id
_entity.type
_entity.pdbx_description
1 polymer ?
#
loop_
_entity_poly.entity_id
_entity_poly.type
_entity_poly.pdbx_seq_one_letter_code
_entity_poly.pdbx_strand_id
1 'polypeptide(L)'
;MITRIINGICYSPEPLGQTNLLVAGCQIAALGAQAELSGDIVQTVDATDCYVVPGLVDSLAHIIGGGGEGGFRSRTSELKVTDAIEAGVTTLVGVLGTDAVTRTLTNLLAKAHALDEEGLTCYCHTGSYQV
;
A
#
# COMPACT_ATOMS: atom_id res chain seq x y z
N MET A 1 -18.33 3.88 -4.67
CA MET A 1 -18.53 3.30 -3.33
C MET A 1 -18.24 4.40 -2.32
N ILE A 2 -19.06 4.52 -1.27
CA ILE A 2 -18.82 5.42 -0.15
C ILE A 2 -18.64 4.56 1.09
N THR A 3 -17.55 4.77 1.82
CA THR A 3 -17.23 4.04 3.04
C THR A 3 -17.12 5.01 4.20
N ARG A 4 -17.82 4.73 5.28
CA ARG A 4 -17.74 5.46 6.54
C ARG A 4 -17.01 4.60 7.56
N ILE A 5 -15.90 5.10 8.11
CA ILE A 5 -15.17 4.46 9.20
C ILE A 5 -15.50 5.18 10.48
N ILE A 6 -15.95 4.45 11.49
CA ILE A 6 -16.41 5.03 12.76
C ILE A 6 -15.65 4.46 13.96
N ASN A 7 -15.65 5.21 15.05
CA ASN A 7 -15.14 4.83 16.37
C ASN A 7 -13.61 4.63 16.46
N GLY A 8 -12.85 4.78 15.37
CA GLY A 8 -11.41 4.57 15.38
C GLY A 8 -10.62 5.70 16.04
N ILE A 9 -9.48 5.36 16.63
CA ILE A 9 -8.51 6.33 17.14
C ILE A 9 -7.60 6.73 15.98
N CYS A 10 -7.78 7.93 15.45
CA CYS A 10 -7.17 8.39 14.21
C CYS A 10 -5.89 9.18 14.42
N TYR A 11 -4.95 9.02 13.49
CA TYR A 11 -3.68 9.76 13.40
C TYR A 11 -3.46 10.24 11.95
N SER A 12 -2.83 11.45 11.78
CA SER A 12 -2.48 11.96 10.45
C SER A 12 -1.46 13.13 10.47
N PRO A 13 -0.18 12.95 10.73
CA PRO A 13 0.46 11.98 11.60
C PRO A 13 0.17 12.23 13.09
N GLU A 14 -0.26 13.44 13.45
CA GLU A 14 -0.61 13.81 14.81
C GLU A 14 -1.91 13.11 15.27
N PRO A 15 -2.07 12.88 16.57
CA PRO A 15 -3.28 12.25 17.10
C PRO A 15 -4.49 13.16 16.88
N LEU A 16 -5.50 12.64 16.18
CA LEU A 16 -6.80 13.29 15.97
C LEU A 16 -7.86 12.84 16.99
N GLY A 17 -7.49 11.86 17.84
CA GLY A 17 -8.43 11.25 18.77
C GLY A 17 -9.44 10.34 18.09
N GLN A 18 -10.52 10.01 18.80
CA GLN A 18 -11.60 9.21 18.24
C GLN A 18 -12.36 10.04 17.21
N THR A 19 -12.28 9.65 15.96
CA THR A 19 -12.76 10.45 14.82
C THR A 19 -13.35 9.55 13.74
N ASN A 20 -14.45 10.00 13.13
CA ASN A 20 -15.05 9.32 11.99
C ASN A 20 -14.45 9.83 10.68
N LEU A 21 -14.34 8.95 9.70
CA LEU A 21 -13.90 9.27 8.34
C LEU A 21 -14.98 8.89 7.33
N LEU A 22 -15.13 9.72 6.31
CA LEU A 22 -15.92 9.42 5.12
C LEU A 22 -14.99 9.33 3.92
N VAL A 23 -15.01 8.19 3.25
CA VAL A 23 -14.22 7.93 2.04
C VAL A 23 -15.17 7.81 0.86
N ALA A 24 -14.93 8.59 -0.19
CA ALA A 24 -15.67 8.53 -1.44
C ALA A 24 -14.74 8.23 -2.60
N GLY A 25 -14.91 7.06 -3.21
CA GLY A 25 -13.94 6.54 -4.19
C GLY A 25 -12.57 6.32 -3.54
N CYS A 26 -11.56 7.03 -4.04
CA CYS A 26 -10.16 6.95 -3.55
C CYS A 26 -9.75 8.17 -2.72
N GLN A 27 -10.72 8.94 -2.17
CA GLN A 27 -10.42 10.18 -1.44
C GLN A 27 -11.11 10.21 -0.08
N ILE A 28 -10.45 10.80 0.91
CA ILE A 28 -11.08 11.16 2.18
C ILE A 28 -11.94 12.40 1.92
N ALA A 29 -13.26 12.23 1.96
CA ALA A 29 -14.22 13.28 1.66
C ALA A 29 -14.53 14.14 2.90
N ALA A 30 -14.49 13.56 4.11
CA ALA A 30 -14.76 14.29 5.35
C ALA A 30 -14.12 13.61 6.56
N LEU A 31 -13.88 14.39 7.61
CA LEU A 31 -13.37 13.97 8.92
C LEU A 31 -14.25 14.54 10.04
N GLY A 32 -14.34 13.81 11.14
CA GLY A 32 -15.06 14.26 12.34
C GLY A 32 -16.54 14.39 12.14
N ALA A 33 -17.14 15.45 12.67
CA ALA A 33 -18.58 15.69 12.63
C ALA A 33 -19.14 15.83 11.19
N GLN A 34 -18.31 16.14 10.22
CA GLN A 34 -18.71 16.24 8.80
C GLN A 34 -18.75 14.88 8.10
N ALA A 35 -18.24 13.83 8.75
CA ALA A 35 -18.23 12.46 8.22
C ALA A 35 -19.54 11.70 8.54
N GLU A 36 -20.60 12.40 8.87
CA GLU A 36 -21.91 11.84 9.17
C GLU A 36 -22.75 11.69 7.90
N LEU A 37 -22.68 10.51 7.31
CA LEU A 37 -23.51 10.11 6.17
C LEU A 37 -24.06 8.71 6.42
N SER A 38 -25.33 8.50 6.13
CA SER A 38 -25.99 7.20 6.23
C SER A 38 -26.88 6.96 5.00
N GLY A 39 -27.19 5.71 4.74
CA GLY A 39 -28.06 5.29 3.64
C GLY A 39 -27.53 4.03 2.96
N ASP A 40 -28.33 3.46 2.08
CA ASP A 40 -28.07 2.16 1.43
C ASP A 40 -26.79 2.11 0.58
N ILE A 41 -26.28 3.28 0.19
CA ILE A 41 -25.05 3.42 -0.62
C ILE A 41 -23.80 3.56 0.24
N VAL A 42 -23.92 3.62 1.57
CA VAL A 42 -22.81 3.83 2.51
C VAL A 42 -22.47 2.52 3.21
N GLN A 43 -21.28 2.02 2.97
CA GLN A 43 -20.71 0.92 3.75
C GLN A 43 -20.12 1.48 5.04
N THR A 44 -20.54 0.97 6.19
CA THR A 44 -19.97 1.38 7.49
C THR A 44 -18.98 0.32 7.97
N VAL A 45 -17.78 0.77 8.35
CA VAL A 45 -16.74 -0.02 9.00
C VAL A 45 -16.60 0.48 10.44
N ASP A 46 -16.87 -0.37 11.40
CA ASP A 46 -16.66 -0.07 12.82
C ASP A 46 -15.21 -0.39 13.19
N ALA A 47 -14.46 0.64 13.55
CA ALA A 47 -13.06 0.58 13.97
C ALA A 47 -12.91 0.73 15.50
N THR A 48 -13.92 0.31 16.28
CA THR A 48 -13.82 0.30 17.74
C THR A 48 -12.57 -0.47 18.19
N ASP A 49 -11.81 0.10 19.12
CA ASP A 49 -10.53 -0.43 19.63
C ASP A 49 -9.41 -0.54 18.59
N CYS A 50 -9.58 0.08 17.40
CA CYS A 50 -8.56 0.11 16.37
C CYS A 50 -7.92 1.50 16.24
N TYR A 51 -6.65 1.50 15.87
CA TYR A 51 -6.00 2.70 15.34
C TYR A 51 -6.27 2.82 13.83
N VAL A 52 -6.63 4.02 13.40
CA VAL A 52 -6.77 4.36 11.99
C VAL A 52 -5.65 5.31 11.61
N VAL A 53 -4.78 4.86 10.75
CA VAL A 53 -3.57 5.58 10.33
C VAL A 53 -3.51 5.65 8.80
N PRO A 54 -2.76 6.60 8.22
CA PRO A 54 -2.42 6.55 6.80
C PRO A 54 -1.74 5.22 6.46
N GLY A 55 -2.00 4.70 5.27
CA GLY A 55 -1.35 3.49 4.80
C GLY A 55 0.18 3.65 4.78
N LEU A 56 0.89 2.57 5.09
CA LEU A 56 2.34 2.57 5.14
C LEU A 56 2.95 2.71 3.74
N VAL A 57 4.11 3.36 3.68
CA VAL A 57 4.91 3.51 2.46
C VAL A 57 6.18 2.68 2.62
N ASP A 58 6.36 1.67 1.77
CA ASP A 58 7.64 0.97 1.65
C ASP A 58 8.44 1.59 0.50
N SER A 59 9.46 2.35 0.86
CA SER A 59 10.26 3.12 -0.09
C SER A 59 11.35 2.31 -0.80
N LEU A 60 11.50 1.01 -0.49
CA LEU A 60 12.52 0.14 -1.09
C LEU A 60 12.06 -1.33 -1.07
N ALA A 61 11.13 -1.68 -1.95
CA ALA A 61 10.53 -2.99 -2.03
C ALA A 61 11.05 -3.80 -3.24
N HIS A 62 11.44 -5.04 -3.02
CA HIS A 62 11.81 -5.97 -4.10
C HIS A 62 10.57 -6.63 -4.70
N ILE A 63 9.70 -5.84 -5.37
CA ILE A 63 8.38 -6.28 -5.86
C ILE A 63 8.45 -7.43 -6.88
N ILE A 64 9.57 -7.58 -7.60
CA ILE A 64 9.85 -8.73 -8.47
C ILE A 64 10.70 -9.80 -7.77
N GLY A 65 10.76 -9.75 -6.45
CA GLY A 65 11.59 -10.60 -5.61
C GLY A 65 13.03 -10.09 -5.48
N GLY A 66 13.65 -10.40 -4.36
CA GLY A 66 15.03 -10.07 -4.02
C GLY A 66 15.93 -11.31 -3.96
N GLY A 67 17.08 -11.17 -3.30
CA GLY A 67 18.08 -12.21 -3.16
C GLY A 67 18.84 -12.49 -4.45
N GLY A 68 19.59 -13.55 -4.45
CA GLY A 68 20.45 -13.96 -5.56
C GLY A 68 21.95 -13.92 -5.22
N GLU A 69 22.33 -13.34 -4.08
CA GLU A 69 23.70 -13.22 -3.63
C GLU A 69 24.36 -14.60 -3.41
N GLY A 70 23.58 -15.57 -2.95
CA GLY A 70 23.99 -16.98 -2.79
C GLY A 70 23.77 -17.85 -4.03
N GLY A 71 23.58 -17.24 -5.19
CA GLY A 71 23.21 -17.89 -6.44
C GLY A 71 21.70 -17.97 -6.65
N PHE A 72 21.25 -18.45 -7.80
CA PHE A 72 19.84 -18.46 -8.22
C PHE A 72 18.90 -19.16 -7.24
N ARG A 73 19.36 -20.11 -6.48
CA ARG A 73 18.57 -20.82 -5.45
C ARG A 73 18.18 -19.94 -4.25
N SER A 74 18.88 -18.82 -4.04
CA SER A 74 18.63 -17.88 -2.95
C SER A 74 17.67 -16.74 -3.35
N ARG A 75 17.10 -16.78 -4.56
CA ARG A 75 16.13 -15.80 -5.04
C ARG A 75 14.78 -16.00 -4.34
N THR A 76 14.14 -14.90 -3.97
CA THR A 76 12.79 -14.90 -3.42
C THR A 76 11.74 -14.77 -4.53
N SER A 77 10.49 -15.13 -4.23
CA SER A 77 9.34 -14.93 -5.13
C SER A 77 9.02 -13.44 -5.29
N GLU A 78 8.21 -13.14 -6.29
CA GLU A 78 7.59 -11.83 -6.44
C GLU A 78 6.64 -11.53 -5.28
N LEU A 79 6.50 -10.25 -4.95
CA LEU A 79 5.53 -9.76 -3.97
C LEU A 79 4.10 -9.97 -4.49
N LYS A 80 3.22 -10.44 -3.64
CA LYS A 80 1.78 -10.50 -3.91
C LYS A 80 1.11 -9.28 -3.29
N VAL A 81 0.00 -8.83 -3.88
CA VAL A 81 -0.81 -7.74 -3.32
C VAL A 81 -1.25 -8.03 -1.87
N THR A 82 -1.56 -9.29 -1.57
CA THR A 82 -1.96 -9.73 -0.23
C THR A 82 -0.86 -9.49 0.80
N ASP A 83 0.41 -9.71 0.45
CA ASP A 83 1.53 -9.51 1.37
C ASP A 83 1.64 -8.03 1.80
N ALA A 84 1.41 -7.10 0.85
CA ALA A 84 1.42 -5.67 1.12
C ALA A 84 0.20 -5.25 1.98
N ILE A 85 -0.99 -5.72 1.62
CA ILE A 85 -2.24 -5.36 2.32
C ILE A 85 -2.22 -5.88 3.77
N GLU A 86 -1.80 -7.11 4.00
CA GLU A 86 -1.69 -7.69 5.34
C GLU A 86 -0.67 -6.96 6.22
N ALA A 87 0.36 -6.38 5.60
CA ALA A 87 1.34 -5.52 6.28
C ALA A 87 0.87 -4.06 6.45
N GLY A 88 -0.30 -3.68 5.92
CA GLY A 88 -0.80 -2.30 5.95
C GLY A 88 -0.08 -1.36 4.98
N VAL A 89 0.67 -1.90 4.02
CA VAL A 89 1.38 -1.12 3.01
C VAL A 89 0.43 -0.79 1.86
N THR A 90 0.32 0.49 1.53
CA THR A 90 -0.54 0.99 0.44
C THR A 90 0.26 1.63 -0.69
N THR A 91 1.53 1.94 -0.44
CA THR A 91 2.43 2.53 -1.44
C THR A 91 3.76 1.80 -1.43
N LEU A 92 4.23 1.41 -2.60
CA LEU A 92 5.49 0.69 -2.82
C LEU A 92 6.40 1.47 -3.77
N VAL A 93 7.69 1.48 -3.47
CA VAL A 93 8.71 1.91 -4.44
C VAL A 93 9.55 0.69 -4.80
N GLY A 94 9.26 0.11 -5.96
CA GLY A 94 9.92 -1.08 -6.47
C GLY A 94 11.37 -0.82 -6.85
N VAL A 95 12.24 -1.77 -6.51
CA VAL A 95 13.67 -1.73 -6.86
C VAL A 95 14.13 -3.05 -7.45
N LEU A 96 15.16 -2.99 -8.31
CA LEU A 96 15.95 -4.17 -8.65
C LEU A 96 16.82 -4.55 -7.44
N GLY A 97 16.90 -5.85 -7.16
CA GLY A 97 17.83 -6.37 -6.19
C GLY A 97 19.25 -6.48 -6.77
N THR A 98 20.06 -7.32 -6.16
CA THR A 98 21.44 -7.62 -6.59
C THR A 98 21.51 -8.30 -7.95
N ASP A 99 20.46 -9.03 -8.35
CA ASP A 99 20.33 -9.62 -9.69
C ASP A 99 19.63 -8.63 -10.64
N ALA A 100 20.39 -7.82 -11.33
CA ALA A 100 19.90 -6.93 -12.39
C ALA A 100 20.15 -7.48 -13.81
N VAL A 101 20.60 -8.72 -13.94
CA VAL A 101 20.84 -9.40 -15.23
C VAL A 101 19.60 -10.20 -15.64
N THR A 102 19.11 -11.07 -14.75
CA THR A 102 17.95 -11.92 -15.03
C THR A 102 16.63 -11.31 -14.56
N ARG A 103 16.69 -10.27 -13.72
CA ARG A 103 15.58 -9.38 -13.37
C ARG A 103 15.82 -8.00 -13.99
N THR A 104 14.90 -7.56 -14.82
CA THR A 104 15.08 -6.35 -15.63
C THR A 104 14.18 -5.21 -15.17
N LEU A 105 14.55 -3.96 -15.50
CA LEU A 105 13.69 -2.79 -15.26
C LEU A 105 12.34 -2.91 -15.98
N THR A 106 12.28 -3.56 -17.14
CA THR A 106 11.03 -3.82 -17.86
C THR A 106 10.10 -4.73 -17.06
N ASN A 107 10.65 -5.79 -16.44
CA ASN A 107 9.87 -6.67 -15.57
C ASN A 107 9.42 -5.95 -14.30
N LEU A 108 10.29 -5.13 -13.71
CA LEU A 108 9.97 -4.31 -12.54
C LEU A 108 8.79 -3.37 -12.84
N LEU A 109 8.83 -2.68 -13.97
CA LEU A 109 7.76 -1.77 -14.41
C LEU A 109 6.44 -2.52 -14.65
N ALA A 110 6.49 -3.69 -15.31
CA ALA A 110 5.30 -4.50 -15.55
C ALA A 110 4.66 -4.95 -14.23
N LYS A 111 5.47 -5.34 -13.26
CA LYS A 111 4.97 -5.72 -11.92
C LYS A 111 4.38 -4.53 -11.16
N ALA A 112 5.00 -3.36 -11.25
CA ALA A 112 4.47 -2.15 -10.63
C ALA A 112 3.07 -1.82 -11.18
N HIS A 113 2.90 -1.84 -12.51
CA HIS A 113 1.59 -1.63 -13.13
C HIS A 113 0.56 -2.69 -12.70
N ALA A 114 0.96 -3.96 -12.60
CA ALA A 114 0.06 -5.01 -12.13
C ALA A 114 -0.43 -4.73 -10.70
N LEU A 115 0.45 -4.29 -9.79
CA LEU A 115 0.08 -3.94 -8.42
C LEU A 115 -0.78 -2.66 -8.36
N ASP A 116 -0.54 -1.67 -9.24
CA ASP A 116 -1.42 -0.50 -9.38
C ASP A 116 -2.84 -0.92 -9.81
N GLU A 117 -2.97 -1.83 -10.77
CA GLU A 117 -4.27 -2.37 -11.21
C GLU A 117 -4.98 -3.15 -10.10
N GLU A 118 -4.23 -3.73 -9.16
CA GLU A 118 -4.76 -4.40 -7.96
C GLU A 118 -5.09 -3.42 -6.82
N GLY A 119 -4.81 -2.11 -6.98
CA GLY A 119 -5.22 -1.04 -6.07
C GLY A 119 -4.14 -0.51 -5.12
N LEU A 120 -2.88 -0.93 -5.25
CA LEU A 120 -1.74 -0.30 -4.58
C LEU A 120 -1.24 0.89 -5.39
N THR A 121 -0.50 1.81 -4.76
CA THR A 121 0.25 2.85 -5.47
C THR A 121 1.69 2.38 -5.63
N CYS A 122 2.17 2.24 -6.87
CA CYS A 122 3.51 1.73 -7.13
C CYS A 122 4.36 2.70 -7.94
N TYR A 123 5.57 2.91 -7.47
CA TYR A 123 6.64 3.62 -8.17
C TYR A 123 7.82 2.67 -8.39
N CYS A 124 8.75 3.03 -9.26
CA CYS A 124 9.98 2.28 -9.48
C CYS A 124 11.19 3.19 -9.40
N HIS A 125 12.23 2.74 -8.72
CA HIS A 125 13.56 3.32 -8.89
C HIS A 125 14.11 2.93 -10.28
N THR A 126 14.79 3.86 -10.93
CA THR A 126 15.60 3.59 -12.12
C THR A 126 17.00 3.19 -11.70
N GLY A 127 17.57 2.20 -12.37
CA GLY A 127 18.93 1.71 -12.07
C GLY A 127 18.97 0.41 -11.27
N SER A 128 20.17 0.00 -10.94
CA SER A 128 20.46 -1.23 -10.21
C SER A 128 21.75 -1.07 -9.38
N TYR A 129 22.12 -2.12 -8.63
CA TYR A 129 23.42 -2.19 -7.94
C TYR A 129 24.61 -2.41 -8.89
N GLN A 130 24.37 -2.73 -10.15
CA GLN A 130 25.43 -2.85 -11.15
C GLN A 130 25.83 -1.45 -11.64
N VAL A 131 27.10 -1.17 -11.52
CA VAL A 131 27.75 0.05 -12.02
C VAL A 131 28.22 -0.19 -13.46
#